data_91a040db014696e90438255c5055dc64
#
_entry.id   91a040db014696e90438255c5055dc64
#
_cell.length_a   1.000
_cell.length_b   1.000
_cell.length_c   1.000
_cell.angle_alpha   90.00
_cell.angle_beta   90.00
_cell.angle_gamma   90.00
#
_symmetry.space_group_name_H-M   'P 1'
#
loop_
_entity.id
_entity.type
_entity.pdbx_description
1 polymer ?
#
loop_
_entity_poly.entity_id
_entity_poly.type
_entity_poly.pdbx_seq_one_letter_code
_entity_poly.pdbx_strand_id
1 'polypeptide(L)'
;RTQIGALKAIGFSRLSISKKYIGYAFSASLIGGILGLAIGCTLIPAVIANAFNIMYAMPPLEFREQTALCVLSVLAAVACTTGAALWACLSTLMATPASLMRPRAPKAGKRVFLERVRPIWRRLSFTWKVTMRNLFRYQRRFWMTVIGIGGCTALIVTGFGLHESIFAILDKQFDEIFLYDASVGLDKDASPEDRAAVEDYLAGSPYLDRTLTGHQALLDVSNGGMAYDAYLRTISDLDTYRRFVDLRHRTDSAPVSLPDNGVIITEKLAELLEADVGDAITLDGDKRVEAVVADIVENYAYHYVYLSEACYQALFGTAPEDNVILLAYREDTSAAQSDAVSAELMALDAVTSYSYIATLRDSFTNSMVAIDYAVVIIIMAAAALAFVVLYNLTNINITERTRELATLKVLGFFDKETTAYVYRENVFLTIFGIVLGLVLGRLLHAWLVLTVEVDLVMFGRTAPPYAYVLAAALTVAFSVMVNIAAHFKLKKVDMVESLKTVE
;
A
#
# COMPACT_ATOMS: atom_id res chain seq x y z
N ARG A 1 -0.30 13.38 -39.05
CA ARG A 1 -0.88 14.66 -39.46
C ARG A 1 -0.77 14.85 -40.95
N THR A 2 0.43 14.76 -41.52
CA THR A 2 0.71 14.84 -42.96
C THR A 2 -0.07 13.76 -43.74
N GLN A 3 -0.09 12.50 -43.28
CA GLN A 3 -0.89 11.43 -43.87
C GLN A 3 -2.39 11.74 -43.86
N ILE A 4 -2.93 12.28 -42.77
CA ILE A 4 -4.34 12.71 -42.70
C ILE A 4 -4.59 13.86 -43.70
N GLY A 5 -3.65 14.81 -43.82
CA GLY A 5 -3.71 15.90 -44.77
C GLY A 5 -3.71 15.40 -46.20
N ALA A 6 -2.83 14.46 -46.54
CA ALA A 6 -2.75 13.84 -47.85
C ALA A 6 -4.02 13.09 -48.22
N LEU A 7 -4.52 12.20 -47.33
CA LEU A 7 -5.78 11.47 -47.56
C LEU A 7 -6.97 12.42 -47.78
N LYS A 8 -7.01 13.51 -46.99
CA LYS A 8 -8.06 14.52 -47.12
C LYS A 8 -7.93 15.34 -48.44
N ALA A 9 -6.70 15.61 -48.90
CA ALA A 9 -6.46 16.28 -50.17
C ALA A 9 -6.87 15.43 -51.38
N ILE A 10 -6.71 14.11 -51.28
CA ILE A 10 -7.13 13.12 -52.33
C ILE A 10 -8.66 12.92 -52.32
N GLY A 11 -9.39 13.50 -51.35
CA GLY A 11 -10.87 13.44 -51.34
C GLY A 11 -11.49 12.38 -50.45
N PHE A 12 -10.70 11.70 -49.60
CA PHE A 12 -11.28 10.76 -48.61
C PHE A 12 -12.17 11.49 -47.62
N SER A 13 -13.34 10.89 -47.31
CA SER A 13 -14.28 11.43 -46.33
C SER A 13 -13.69 11.40 -44.90
N ARG A 14 -14.11 12.36 -44.04
CA ARG A 14 -13.66 12.44 -42.66
C ARG A 14 -13.92 11.14 -41.91
N LEU A 15 -15.06 10.48 -42.17
CA LEU A 15 -15.44 9.21 -41.58
C LEU A 15 -14.53 8.05 -42.01
N SER A 16 -14.13 8.02 -43.31
CA SER A 16 -13.24 6.98 -43.82
C SER A 16 -11.86 7.06 -43.21
N ILE A 17 -11.32 8.29 -43.06
CA ILE A 17 -10.03 8.51 -42.38
C ILE A 17 -10.12 8.16 -40.91
N SER A 18 -11.20 8.57 -40.21
CA SER A 18 -11.40 8.26 -38.77
C SER A 18 -11.49 6.77 -38.50
N LYS A 19 -12.19 6.00 -39.34
CA LYS A 19 -12.35 4.54 -39.16
C LYS A 19 -11.02 3.81 -39.05
N LYS A 20 -9.99 4.23 -39.79
CA LYS A 20 -8.66 3.63 -39.73
C LYS A 20 -7.99 3.80 -38.35
N TYR A 21 -8.01 5.02 -37.80
CA TYR A 21 -7.33 5.32 -36.51
C TYR A 21 -8.15 4.84 -35.31
N ILE A 22 -9.46 4.98 -35.39
CA ILE A 22 -10.38 4.51 -34.33
C ILE A 22 -10.39 2.97 -34.32
N GLY A 23 -10.44 2.31 -35.49
CA GLY A 23 -10.37 0.86 -35.58
C GLY A 23 -9.08 0.29 -35.00
N TYR A 24 -7.95 0.94 -35.21
CA TYR A 24 -6.68 0.54 -34.59
C TYR A 24 -6.73 0.66 -33.05
N ALA A 25 -7.20 1.80 -32.52
CA ALA A 25 -7.30 2.02 -31.08
C ALA A 25 -8.30 1.04 -30.45
N PHE A 26 -9.44 0.82 -31.10
CA PHE A 26 -10.47 -0.12 -30.65
C PHE A 26 -9.94 -1.55 -30.60
N SER A 27 -9.36 -2.05 -31.70
CA SER A 27 -8.86 -3.42 -31.76
C SER A 27 -7.72 -3.67 -30.77
N ALA A 28 -6.77 -2.73 -30.62
CA ALA A 28 -5.68 -2.84 -29.67
C ALA A 28 -6.19 -2.87 -28.22
N SER A 29 -7.16 -2.01 -27.90
CA SER A 29 -7.75 -1.95 -26.55
C SER A 29 -8.62 -3.17 -26.26
N LEU A 30 -9.37 -3.67 -27.25
CA LEU A 30 -10.21 -4.86 -27.10
C LEU A 30 -9.34 -6.11 -26.88
N ILE A 31 -8.31 -6.32 -27.71
CA ILE A 31 -7.39 -7.46 -27.56
C ILE A 31 -6.67 -7.38 -26.22
N GLY A 32 -6.14 -6.21 -25.86
CA GLY A 32 -5.49 -5.99 -24.57
C GLY A 32 -6.42 -6.19 -23.38
N GLY A 33 -7.68 -5.77 -23.50
CA GLY A 33 -8.72 -5.99 -22.50
C GLY A 33 -9.07 -7.47 -22.30
N ILE A 34 -9.24 -8.22 -23.38
CA ILE A 34 -9.51 -9.67 -23.34
C ILE A 34 -8.33 -10.42 -22.71
N LEU A 35 -7.10 -10.14 -23.16
CA LEU A 35 -5.91 -10.76 -22.58
C LEU A 35 -5.72 -10.38 -21.11
N GLY A 36 -5.98 -9.12 -20.74
CA GLY A 36 -5.93 -8.65 -19.36
C GLY A 36 -6.97 -9.33 -18.48
N LEU A 37 -8.19 -9.56 -18.98
CA LEU A 37 -9.21 -10.32 -18.28
C LEU A 37 -8.80 -11.79 -18.12
N ALA A 38 -8.34 -12.43 -19.20
CA ALA A 38 -7.92 -13.82 -19.15
C ALA A 38 -6.85 -14.06 -18.07
N ILE A 39 -5.84 -13.17 -18.00
CA ILE A 39 -4.79 -13.25 -16.98
C ILE A 39 -5.33 -12.85 -15.60
N GLY A 40 -6.05 -11.74 -15.51
CA GLY A 40 -6.54 -11.18 -14.26
C GLY A 40 -7.58 -12.04 -13.55
N CYS A 41 -8.50 -12.66 -14.30
CA CYS A 41 -9.55 -13.50 -13.74
C CYS A 41 -9.15 -14.97 -13.54
N THR A 42 -8.01 -15.42 -14.08
CA THR A 42 -7.55 -16.81 -13.89
C THR A 42 -6.29 -16.90 -13.04
N LEU A 43 -5.22 -16.20 -13.44
CA LEU A 43 -3.92 -16.34 -12.78
C LEU A 43 -3.93 -15.76 -11.35
N ILE A 44 -4.43 -14.53 -11.19
CA ILE A 44 -4.42 -13.85 -9.88
C ILE A 44 -5.28 -14.58 -8.85
N PRO A 45 -6.57 -14.92 -9.14
CA PRO A 45 -7.37 -15.71 -8.21
C PRO A 45 -6.79 -17.09 -7.91
N ALA A 46 -6.20 -17.78 -8.92
CA ALA A 46 -5.59 -19.08 -8.71
C ALA A 46 -4.38 -19.03 -7.75
N VAL A 47 -3.53 -18.00 -7.86
CA VAL A 47 -2.38 -17.83 -6.95
C VAL A 47 -2.85 -17.52 -5.54
N ILE A 48 -3.82 -16.61 -5.38
CA ILE A 48 -4.40 -16.25 -4.08
C ILE A 48 -5.06 -17.49 -3.46
N ALA A 49 -5.82 -18.23 -4.22
CA ALA A 49 -6.48 -19.44 -3.78
C ALA A 49 -5.53 -20.55 -3.33
N ASN A 50 -4.44 -20.74 -4.06
CA ASN A 50 -3.41 -21.69 -3.66
C ASN A 50 -2.73 -21.26 -2.34
N ALA A 51 -2.53 -19.96 -2.14
CA ALA A 51 -2.01 -19.42 -0.89
C ALA A 51 -2.95 -19.71 0.30
N PHE A 52 -4.26 -19.51 0.11
CA PHE A 52 -5.27 -19.85 1.13
C PHE A 52 -5.39 -21.36 1.37
N ASN A 53 -5.22 -22.20 0.34
CA ASN A 53 -5.26 -23.67 0.49
C ASN A 53 -4.10 -24.23 1.33
N ILE A 54 -3.00 -23.49 1.49
CA ILE A 54 -1.92 -23.88 2.40
C ILE A 54 -2.37 -23.80 3.86
N MET A 55 -3.32 -22.89 4.16
CA MET A 55 -3.75 -22.58 5.53
C MET A 55 -5.09 -23.22 5.90
N TYR A 56 -5.99 -23.33 4.93
CA TYR A 56 -7.36 -23.78 5.15
C TYR A 56 -7.67 -24.93 4.17
N ALA A 57 -8.30 -26.00 4.68
CA ALA A 57 -8.91 -26.99 3.81
C ALA A 57 -10.14 -26.40 3.14
N MET A 58 -9.94 -25.72 2.00
CA MET A 58 -11.04 -25.10 1.26
C MET A 58 -11.61 -26.07 0.22
N PRO A 59 -12.93 -26.02 -0.03
CA PRO A 59 -13.51 -26.71 -1.16
C PRO A 59 -12.93 -26.20 -2.48
N PRO A 60 -12.95 -26.99 -3.55
CA PRO A 60 -12.45 -26.56 -4.85
C PRO A 60 -13.11 -25.25 -5.27
N LEU A 61 -12.27 -24.27 -5.67
CA LEU A 61 -12.71 -22.94 -6.04
C LEU A 61 -13.57 -22.98 -7.29
N GLU A 62 -14.83 -22.64 -7.13
CA GLU A 62 -15.68 -22.31 -8.25
C GLU A 62 -15.45 -20.84 -8.65
N PHE A 63 -14.74 -20.63 -9.76
CA PHE A 63 -14.56 -19.29 -10.32
C PHE A 63 -15.90 -18.77 -10.85
N ARG A 64 -16.68 -18.14 -9.98
CA ARG A 64 -17.89 -17.45 -10.38
C ARG A 64 -17.53 -16.12 -11.03
N GLU A 65 -17.45 -16.12 -12.37
CA GLU A 65 -17.14 -14.92 -13.13
C GLU A 65 -18.18 -13.84 -12.83
N GLN A 66 -17.72 -12.72 -12.30
CA GLN A 66 -18.54 -11.50 -12.19
C GLN A 66 -18.58 -10.84 -13.58
N THR A 67 -19.35 -11.44 -14.48
CA THR A 67 -19.44 -11.04 -15.90
C THR A 67 -19.72 -9.55 -16.07
N ALA A 68 -20.52 -8.95 -15.18
CA ALA A 68 -20.83 -7.53 -15.23
C ALA A 68 -19.58 -6.65 -15.00
N LEU A 69 -18.75 -6.96 -14.01
CA LEU A 69 -17.51 -6.22 -13.74
C LEU A 69 -16.48 -6.44 -14.84
N CYS A 70 -16.35 -7.64 -15.36
CA CYS A 70 -15.48 -7.98 -16.48
C CYS A 70 -15.83 -7.17 -17.72
N VAL A 71 -17.10 -7.17 -18.10
CA VAL A 71 -17.61 -6.41 -19.26
C VAL A 71 -17.42 -4.90 -19.03
N LEU A 72 -17.76 -4.39 -17.85
CA LEU A 72 -17.63 -2.97 -17.53
C LEU A 72 -16.17 -2.51 -17.60
N SER A 73 -15.22 -3.31 -17.12
CA SER A 73 -13.78 -3.00 -17.15
C SER A 73 -13.26 -2.89 -18.59
N VAL A 74 -13.61 -3.86 -19.45
CA VAL A 74 -13.22 -3.81 -20.88
C VAL A 74 -13.89 -2.65 -21.58
N LEU A 75 -15.18 -2.41 -21.34
CA LEU A 75 -15.90 -1.28 -21.92
C LEU A 75 -15.29 0.06 -21.50
N ALA A 76 -14.93 0.21 -20.24
CA ALA A 76 -14.27 1.41 -19.74
C ALA A 76 -12.91 1.63 -20.42
N ALA A 77 -12.07 0.60 -20.53
CA ALA A 77 -10.77 0.66 -21.19
C ALA A 77 -10.92 1.01 -22.68
N VAL A 78 -11.85 0.36 -23.40
CA VAL A 78 -12.15 0.63 -24.82
C VAL A 78 -12.72 2.04 -24.98
N ALA A 79 -13.63 2.49 -24.12
CA ALA A 79 -14.24 3.81 -24.18
C ALA A 79 -13.19 4.92 -23.98
N CYS A 80 -12.30 4.78 -22.97
CA CYS A 80 -11.22 5.73 -22.71
C CYS A 80 -10.24 5.84 -23.89
N THR A 81 -9.74 4.70 -24.38
CA THR A 81 -8.74 4.69 -25.47
C THR A 81 -9.33 5.14 -26.81
N THR A 82 -10.51 4.60 -27.18
CA THR A 82 -11.20 4.94 -28.42
C THR A 82 -11.72 6.38 -28.39
N GLY A 83 -12.23 6.84 -27.25
CA GLY A 83 -12.68 8.22 -27.04
C GLY A 83 -11.54 9.22 -27.18
N ALA A 84 -10.36 8.93 -26.59
CA ALA A 84 -9.17 9.75 -26.75
C ALA A 84 -8.69 9.79 -28.21
N ALA A 85 -8.69 8.64 -28.90
CA ALA A 85 -8.33 8.54 -30.32
C ALA A 85 -9.32 9.30 -31.22
N LEU A 86 -10.61 9.20 -30.94
CA LEU A 86 -11.67 9.92 -31.64
C LEU A 86 -11.49 11.44 -31.48
N TRP A 87 -11.29 11.93 -30.25
CA TRP A 87 -11.08 13.36 -30.02
C TRP A 87 -9.83 13.89 -30.73
N ALA A 88 -8.70 13.17 -30.63
CA ALA A 88 -7.46 13.53 -31.31
C ALA A 88 -7.62 13.54 -32.85
N CYS A 89 -8.36 12.56 -33.38
CA CYS A 89 -8.64 12.45 -34.82
C CYS A 89 -9.56 13.59 -35.29
N LEU A 90 -10.68 13.84 -34.60
CA LEU A 90 -11.63 14.91 -34.97
C LEU A 90 -10.98 16.28 -34.88
N SER A 91 -10.21 16.58 -33.84
CA SER A 91 -9.50 17.85 -33.71
C SER A 91 -8.49 18.09 -34.85
N THR A 92 -7.90 17.03 -35.38
CA THR A 92 -6.98 17.10 -36.54
C THR A 92 -7.75 17.23 -37.87
N LEU A 93 -8.87 16.52 -38.01
CA LEU A 93 -9.70 16.55 -39.23
C LEU A 93 -10.47 17.87 -39.43
N MET A 94 -10.62 18.68 -38.39
CA MET A 94 -11.19 20.02 -38.50
C MET A 94 -10.26 21.00 -39.28
N ALA A 95 -8.95 20.77 -39.26
CA ALA A 95 -7.98 21.60 -39.94
C ALA A 95 -8.04 21.38 -41.48
N THR A 96 -7.67 22.42 -42.26
CA THR A 96 -7.62 22.34 -43.73
C THR A 96 -6.45 21.44 -44.18
N PRO A 97 -6.57 20.74 -45.34
CA PRO A 97 -5.49 19.89 -45.86
C PRO A 97 -4.16 20.64 -45.99
N ALA A 98 -4.17 21.85 -46.50
CA ALA A 98 -2.98 22.67 -46.65
C ALA A 98 -2.30 23.00 -45.31
N SER A 99 -3.08 23.25 -44.26
CA SER A 99 -2.53 23.52 -42.91
C SER A 99 -1.99 22.24 -42.22
N LEU A 100 -2.49 21.05 -42.61
CA LEU A 100 -2.01 19.77 -42.09
C LEU A 100 -0.70 19.35 -42.77
N MET A 101 -0.51 19.71 -44.02
CA MET A 101 0.70 19.39 -44.80
C MET A 101 1.85 20.36 -44.52
N ARG A 102 1.58 21.58 -44.06
CA ARG A 102 2.62 22.56 -43.69
C ARG A 102 3.26 22.18 -42.33
N PRO A 103 4.59 22.30 -42.21
CA PRO A 103 5.28 22.19 -40.93
C PRO A 103 4.73 23.22 -39.94
N ARG A 104 4.50 22.81 -38.71
CA ARG A 104 4.10 23.78 -37.67
C ARG A 104 5.24 24.74 -37.39
N ALA A 105 4.94 26.04 -37.39
CA ALA A 105 5.90 27.05 -36.94
C ALA A 105 6.36 26.72 -35.50
N PRO A 106 7.64 26.84 -35.20
CA PRO A 106 8.17 26.64 -33.87
C PRO A 106 7.43 27.55 -32.86
N LYS A 107 6.96 27.02 -31.77
CA LYS A 107 6.34 27.83 -30.71
C LYS A 107 7.38 28.83 -30.18
N ALA A 108 7.02 30.11 -30.09
CA ALA A 108 7.87 31.13 -29.47
C ALA A 108 8.26 30.71 -28.06
N GLY A 109 9.53 30.82 -27.69
CA GLY A 109 10.05 30.48 -26.39
C GLY A 109 9.49 31.42 -25.31
N LYS A 110 8.78 30.88 -24.31
CA LYS A 110 8.41 31.63 -23.12
C LYS A 110 9.54 31.53 -22.08
N ARG A 111 9.73 32.57 -21.27
CA ARG A 111 10.68 32.54 -20.16
C ARG A 111 10.28 31.43 -19.16
N VAL A 112 11.25 30.63 -18.76
CA VAL A 112 11.06 29.53 -17.81
C VAL A 112 11.12 30.08 -16.39
N PHE A 113 10.32 29.52 -15.48
CA PHE A 113 10.32 29.90 -14.06
C PHE A 113 11.71 29.86 -13.44
N LEU A 114 12.54 28.86 -13.82
CA LEU A 114 13.92 28.73 -13.35
C LEU A 114 14.82 29.94 -13.73
N GLU A 115 14.48 30.67 -14.79
CA GLU A 115 15.21 31.90 -15.20
C GLU A 115 15.03 33.04 -14.19
N ARG A 116 13.97 33.00 -13.36
CA ARG A 116 13.71 33.94 -12.28
C ARG A 116 14.65 33.72 -11.09
N VAL A 117 15.10 32.45 -10.89
CA VAL A 117 16.03 32.09 -9.83
C VAL A 117 17.46 32.29 -10.32
N ARG A 118 17.91 33.57 -10.35
CA ARG A 118 19.21 33.99 -10.91
C ARG A 118 20.43 33.20 -10.41
N PRO A 119 20.57 32.82 -9.09
CA PRO A 119 21.77 32.12 -8.61
C PRO A 119 21.90 30.72 -9.20
N ILE A 120 20.77 29.99 -9.34
CA ILE A 120 20.77 28.65 -9.92
C ILE A 120 20.99 28.73 -11.42
N TRP A 121 20.30 29.66 -12.10
CA TRP A 121 20.41 29.82 -13.56
C TRP A 121 21.83 30.19 -14.01
N ARG A 122 22.55 31.01 -13.26
CA ARG A 122 23.94 31.42 -13.63
C ARG A 122 24.91 30.24 -13.55
N ARG A 123 24.74 29.30 -12.63
CA ARG A 123 25.61 28.12 -12.45
C ARG A 123 25.38 27.02 -13.46
N LEU A 124 24.24 27.02 -14.19
CA LEU A 124 23.95 26.01 -15.19
C LEU A 124 24.77 26.22 -16.45
N SER A 125 25.36 25.15 -17.03
CA SER A 125 26.01 25.18 -18.33
C SER A 125 25.01 25.49 -19.45
N PHE A 126 25.51 25.91 -20.61
CA PHE A 126 24.66 26.22 -21.77
C PHE A 126 23.73 25.07 -22.15
N THR A 127 24.24 23.86 -22.19
CA THR A 127 23.47 22.64 -22.52
C THR A 127 22.31 22.41 -21.55
N TRP A 128 22.53 22.60 -20.23
CA TRP A 128 21.49 22.50 -19.21
C TRP A 128 20.42 23.58 -19.35
N LYS A 129 20.81 24.82 -19.68
CA LYS A 129 19.87 25.93 -19.95
C LYS A 129 18.96 25.61 -21.11
N VAL A 130 19.51 25.04 -22.18
CA VAL A 130 18.75 24.66 -23.39
C VAL A 130 17.79 23.50 -23.04
N THR A 131 18.24 22.49 -22.32
CA THR A 131 17.39 21.36 -21.88
C THR A 131 16.20 21.87 -21.08
N MET A 132 16.44 22.74 -20.08
CA MET A 132 15.37 23.30 -19.24
C MET A 132 14.37 24.13 -20.06
N ARG A 133 14.85 24.98 -20.98
CA ARG A 133 13.98 25.75 -21.87
C ARG A 133 13.11 24.83 -22.73
N ASN A 134 13.67 23.78 -23.27
CA ASN A 134 12.93 22.81 -24.08
C ASN A 134 11.91 22.02 -23.29
N LEU A 135 12.27 21.57 -22.09
CA LEU A 135 11.40 20.84 -21.19
C LEU A 135 10.10 21.62 -20.89
N PHE A 136 10.24 22.89 -20.51
CA PHE A 136 9.09 23.74 -20.18
C PHE A 136 8.41 24.38 -21.42
N ARG A 137 9.03 24.33 -22.58
CA ARG A 137 8.40 24.74 -23.84
C ARG A 137 7.25 23.81 -24.25
N TYR A 138 7.40 22.52 -23.98
CA TYR A 138 6.42 21.48 -24.30
C TYR A 138 5.71 20.97 -23.05
N GLN A 139 5.06 21.87 -22.30
CA GLN A 139 4.42 21.59 -21.00
C GLN A 139 3.49 20.38 -21.01
N ARG A 140 2.68 20.19 -22.08
CA ARG A 140 1.78 19.05 -22.20
C ARG A 140 2.54 17.71 -22.13
N ARG A 141 3.67 17.62 -22.82
CA ARG A 141 4.52 16.42 -22.80
C ARG A 141 5.21 16.24 -21.44
N PHE A 142 5.71 17.34 -20.88
CA PHE A 142 6.31 17.34 -19.56
C PHE A 142 5.36 16.73 -18.52
N TRP A 143 4.15 17.27 -18.39
CA TRP A 143 3.18 16.77 -17.42
C TRP A 143 2.72 15.35 -17.71
N MET A 144 2.51 14.98 -18.98
CA MET A 144 2.15 13.61 -19.36
C MET A 144 3.22 12.61 -18.90
N THR A 145 4.49 12.94 -19.08
CA THR A 145 5.60 12.06 -18.68
C THR A 145 5.78 12.03 -17.16
N VAL A 146 5.75 13.20 -16.51
CA VAL A 146 5.91 13.28 -15.04
C VAL A 146 4.76 12.57 -14.31
N ILE A 147 3.51 12.77 -14.76
CA ILE A 147 2.35 12.07 -14.19
C ILE A 147 2.42 10.56 -14.46
N GLY A 148 2.84 10.14 -15.65
CA GLY A 148 3.01 8.73 -15.98
C GLY A 148 4.05 8.04 -15.11
N ILE A 149 5.25 8.62 -15.00
CA ILE A 149 6.32 8.11 -14.13
C ILE A 149 5.89 8.18 -12.67
N GLY A 150 5.29 9.29 -12.26
CA GLY A 150 4.83 9.50 -10.89
C GLY A 150 3.75 8.50 -10.48
N GLY A 151 2.78 8.22 -11.36
CA GLY A 151 1.76 7.20 -11.11
C GLY A 151 2.35 5.81 -10.92
N CYS A 152 3.31 5.43 -11.78
CA CYS A 152 4.00 4.15 -11.64
C CYS A 152 4.82 4.06 -10.34
N THR A 153 5.57 5.11 -10.01
CA THR A 153 6.32 5.16 -8.75
C THR A 153 5.39 5.12 -7.54
N ALA A 154 4.24 5.80 -7.61
CA ALA A 154 3.23 5.78 -6.55
C ALA A 154 2.69 4.37 -6.30
N LEU A 155 2.39 3.61 -7.36
CA LEU A 155 1.93 2.23 -7.23
C LEU A 155 2.99 1.32 -6.59
N ILE A 156 4.27 1.50 -6.94
CA ILE A 156 5.37 0.74 -6.34
C ILE A 156 5.52 1.07 -4.85
N VAL A 157 5.48 2.38 -4.49
CA VAL A 157 5.50 2.81 -3.07
C VAL A 157 4.34 2.21 -2.30
N THR A 158 3.14 2.24 -2.89
CA THR A 158 1.93 1.71 -2.26
C THR A 158 2.04 0.19 -2.04
N GLY A 159 2.57 -0.54 -3.03
CA GLY A 159 2.76 -1.98 -2.92
C GLY A 159 3.72 -2.36 -1.79
N PHE A 160 4.92 -1.77 -1.77
CA PHE A 160 5.87 -2.01 -0.68
C PHE A 160 5.35 -1.49 0.66
N GLY A 161 4.70 -0.32 0.68
CA GLY A 161 4.12 0.24 1.89
C GLY A 161 3.03 -0.68 2.47
N LEU A 162 2.17 -1.25 1.64
CA LEU A 162 1.13 -2.17 2.08
C LEU A 162 1.70 -3.47 2.65
N HIS A 163 2.71 -4.06 1.97
CA HIS A 163 3.45 -5.20 2.49
C HIS A 163 3.93 -4.95 3.91
N GLU A 164 4.66 -3.85 4.10
CA GLU A 164 5.23 -3.50 5.39
C GLU A 164 4.18 -3.15 6.46
N SER A 165 3.08 -2.50 6.04
CA SER A 165 1.99 -2.19 6.97
C SER A 165 1.31 -3.44 7.53
N ILE A 166 1.26 -4.51 6.73
CA ILE A 166 0.71 -5.80 7.15
C ILE A 166 1.67 -6.49 8.11
N PHE A 167 2.97 -6.57 7.77
CA PHE A 167 3.96 -7.25 8.61
C PHE A 167 4.33 -6.49 9.88
N ALA A 168 4.18 -5.15 9.88
CA ALA A 168 4.37 -4.33 11.07
C ALA A 168 3.47 -4.75 12.27
N ILE A 169 2.36 -5.45 12.00
CA ILE A 169 1.50 -5.99 13.06
C ILE A 169 2.27 -6.97 13.93
N LEU A 170 3.06 -7.86 13.29
CA LEU A 170 3.79 -8.91 14.01
C LEU A 170 4.81 -8.31 14.99
N ASP A 171 5.62 -7.39 14.49
CA ASP A 171 6.65 -6.76 15.31
C ASP A 171 6.05 -5.84 16.37
N LYS A 172 5.04 -5.04 16.00
CA LYS A 172 4.40 -4.10 16.92
C LYS A 172 3.58 -4.81 18.02
N GLN A 173 2.75 -5.77 17.65
CA GLN A 173 1.87 -6.43 18.61
C GLN A 173 2.61 -7.41 19.50
N PHE A 174 3.45 -8.28 18.89
CA PHE A 174 4.02 -9.43 19.60
C PHE A 174 5.44 -9.21 20.11
N ASP A 175 6.17 -8.18 19.65
CA ASP A 175 7.51 -7.89 20.16
C ASP A 175 7.56 -6.59 20.99
N GLU A 176 6.62 -5.61 20.74
CA GLU A 176 6.65 -4.33 21.45
C GLU A 176 5.50 -4.17 22.45
N ILE A 177 4.27 -4.62 22.13
CA ILE A 177 3.09 -4.41 23.00
C ILE A 177 2.90 -5.58 23.96
N PHE A 178 2.92 -6.81 23.47
CA PHE A 178 2.82 -7.99 24.33
C PHE A 178 4.21 -8.41 24.79
N LEU A 179 4.50 -8.16 26.07
CA LEU A 179 5.77 -8.43 26.73
C LEU A 179 5.72 -9.70 27.60
N TYR A 180 4.74 -10.57 27.36
CA TYR A 180 4.56 -11.86 28.02
C TYR A 180 4.60 -12.99 27.01
N ASP A 181 4.95 -14.19 27.44
CA ASP A 181 5.20 -15.33 26.57
C ASP A 181 4.01 -16.28 26.46
N ALA A 182 3.20 -16.36 27.52
CA ALA A 182 2.02 -17.22 27.56
C ALA A 182 0.90 -16.66 28.44
N SER A 183 -0.32 -17.09 28.15
CA SER A 183 -1.49 -16.85 29.02
C SER A 183 -2.14 -18.15 29.39
N VAL A 184 -2.54 -18.26 30.67
CA VAL A 184 -3.22 -19.41 31.29
C VAL A 184 -4.62 -18.99 31.67
N GLY A 185 -5.62 -19.71 31.18
CA GLY A 185 -7.02 -19.53 31.59
C GLY A 185 -7.34 -20.40 32.81
N LEU A 186 -7.98 -19.79 33.80
CA LEU A 186 -8.43 -20.49 34.98
C LEU A 186 -9.94 -20.77 34.94
N ASP A 187 -10.34 -21.88 35.52
CA ASP A 187 -11.76 -22.18 35.72
C ASP A 187 -12.35 -21.22 36.76
N LYS A 188 -13.48 -20.60 36.43
CA LYS A 188 -14.21 -19.71 37.32
C LYS A 188 -14.72 -20.46 38.56
N ASP A 189 -15.11 -21.73 38.37
CA ASP A 189 -15.67 -22.58 39.42
C ASP A 189 -14.62 -23.42 40.17
N ALA A 190 -13.31 -23.20 39.87
CA ALA A 190 -12.22 -23.91 40.53
C ALA A 190 -12.24 -23.69 42.07
N SER A 191 -12.00 -24.78 42.83
CA SER A 191 -11.93 -24.69 44.27
C SER A 191 -10.75 -23.82 44.75
N PRO A 192 -10.82 -23.22 45.95
CA PRO A 192 -9.68 -22.48 46.49
C PRO A 192 -8.40 -23.32 46.61
N GLU A 193 -8.54 -24.65 46.85
CA GLU A 193 -7.40 -25.59 46.93
C GLU A 193 -6.74 -25.76 45.55
N ASP A 194 -7.52 -25.89 44.46
CA ASP A 194 -7.02 -26.05 43.11
C ASP A 194 -6.34 -24.75 42.63
N ARG A 195 -6.90 -23.59 42.96
CA ARG A 195 -6.27 -22.29 42.70
C ARG A 195 -4.94 -22.11 43.44
N ALA A 196 -4.90 -22.50 44.73
CA ALA A 196 -3.66 -22.46 45.49
C ALA A 196 -2.58 -23.39 44.92
N ALA A 197 -2.95 -24.54 44.36
CA ALA A 197 -2.02 -25.43 43.69
C ALA A 197 -1.37 -24.78 42.45
N VAL A 198 -2.13 -23.98 41.70
CA VAL A 198 -1.58 -23.22 40.58
C VAL A 198 -0.61 -22.13 41.07
N GLU A 199 -0.98 -21.37 42.09
CA GLU A 199 -0.13 -20.33 42.68
C GLU A 199 1.18 -20.92 43.25
N ASP A 200 1.09 -22.04 43.98
CA ASP A 200 2.26 -22.73 44.51
C ASP A 200 3.19 -23.24 43.41
N TYR A 201 2.62 -23.79 42.33
CA TYR A 201 3.40 -24.17 41.14
C TYR A 201 4.12 -23.00 40.51
N LEU A 202 3.42 -21.87 40.28
CA LEU A 202 3.98 -20.68 39.69
C LEU A 202 5.11 -20.07 40.55
N ALA A 203 4.89 -20.02 41.86
CA ALA A 203 5.90 -19.51 42.80
C ALA A 203 7.15 -20.40 42.88
N GLY A 204 6.98 -21.72 42.69
CA GLY A 204 8.05 -22.72 42.76
C GLY A 204 8.79 -22.94 41.43
N SER A 205 8.27 -22.48 40.31
CA SER A 205 8.84 -22.74 38.99
C SER A 205 10.15 -21.97 38.72
N PRO A 206 11.27 -22.66 38.44
CA PRO A 206 12.54 -21.99 38.16
C PRO A 206 12.62 -21.35 36.80
N TYR A 207 11.66 -21.62 35.92
CA TYR A 207 11.65 -21.19 34.51
C TYR A 207 10.89 -19.88 34.31
N LEU A 208 10.08 -19.46 35.28
CA LEU A 208 9.30 -18.22 35.19
C LEU A 208 10.11 -17.04 35.77
N ASP A 209 10.09 -15.90 35.05
CA ASP A 209 10.64 -14.65 35.55
C ASP A 209 9.60 -13.87 36.35
N ARG A 210 8.37 -13.79 35.81
CA ARG A 210 7.27 -13.04 36.41
C ARG A 210 5.91 -13.58 35.98
N THR A 211 4.93 -13.39 36.82
CA THR A 211 3.53 -13.79 36.59
C THR A 211 2.61 -12.64 36.97
N LEU A 212 1.47 -12.53 36.29
CA LEU A 212 0.45 -11.53 36.58
C LEU A 212 -0.92 -12.21 36.50
N THR A 213 -1.63 -12.25 37.63
CA THR A 213 -3.02 -12.72 37.68
C THR A 213 -3.98 -11.56 37.48
N GLY A 214 -5.08 -11.79 36.78
CA GLY A 214 -6.09 -10.78 36.54
C GLY A 214 -7.38 -11.33 35.97
N HIS A 215 -8.31 -10.44 35.68
CA HIS A 215 -9.59 -10.76 35.09
C HIS A 215 -9.65 -10.42 33.60
N GLN A 216 -10.17 -11.37 32.82
CA GLN A 216 -10.46 -11.17 31.40
C GLN A 216 -11.87 -11.68 31.09
N ALA A 217 -12.64 -10.89 30.34
CA ALA A 217 -13.94 -11.30 29.82
C ALA A 217 -14.07 -10.92 28.33
N LEU A 218 -14.75 -11.74 27.56
CA LEU A 218 -15.15 -11.37 26.21
C LEU A 218 -16.53 -10.72 26.31
N LEU A 219 -16.70 -9.56 25.69
CA LEU A 219 -17.97 -8.83 25.68
C LEU A 219 -18.13 -8.05 24.39
N ASP A 220 -19.37 -7.69 24.10
CA ASP A 220 -19.73 -6.82 22.98
C ASP A 220 -19.61 -5.35 23.38
N VAL A 221 -18.95 -4.57 22.53
CA VAL A 221 -18.84 -3.12 22.71
C VAL A 221 -19.58 -2.40 21.59
N SER A 222 -20.40 -1.44 21.93
CA SER A 222 -21.17 -0.68 20.94
C SER A 222 -21.31 0.81 21.31
N ASN A 223 -21.48 1.65 20.28
CA ASN A 223 -21.79 3.07 20.44
C ASN A 223 -23.04 3.42 19.62
N GLY A 224 -24.22 2.82 20.00
CA GLY A 224 -25.49 3.04 19.32
C GLY A 224 -25.62 2.47 17.90
N GLY A 225 -24.56 1.85 17.37
CA GLY A 225 -24.48 1.21 16.06
C GLY A 225 -24.28 -0.32 16.14
N MET A 226 -23.38 -0.83 15.30
CA MET A 226 -22.96 -2.23 15.36
C MET A 226 -22.18 -2.50 16.63
N ALA A 227 -22.24 -3.74 17.12
CA ALA A 227 -21.44 -4.23 18.24
C ALA A 227 -20.21 -4.99 17.71
N TYR A 228 -19.11 -4.88 18.44
CA TYR A 228 -17.85 -5.55 18.15
C TYR A 228 -17.35 -6.29 19.38
N ASP A 229 -16.86 -7.49 19.17
CA ASP A 229 -16.25 -8.33 20.22
C ASP A 229 -14.96 -7.67 20.73
N ALA A 230 -14.82 -7.55 22.05
CA ALA A 230 -13.61 -7.05 22.69
C ALA A 230 -13.30 -7.80 23.97
N TYR A 231 -12.01 -7.97 24.25
CA TYR A 231 -11.54 -8.50 25.52
C TYR A 231 -11.44 -7.39 26.56
N LEU A 232 -12.31 -7.45 27.56
CA LEU A 232 -12.18 -6.61 28.75
C LEU A 232 -11.06 -7.19 29.62
N ARG A 233 -10.12 -6.35 30.08
CA ARG A 233 -9.07 -6.69 31.04
C ARG A 233 -9.06 -5.73 32.20
N THR A 234 -9.09 -6.24 33.41
CA THR A 234 -8.93 -5.42 34.62
C THR A 234 -7.46 -5.31 35.01
N ILE A 235 -7.09 -4.14 35.50
CA ILE A 235 -5.74 -3.81 35.92
C ILE A 235 -5.77 -3.40 37.38
N SER A 236 -5.11 -4.20 38.23
CA SER A 236 -4.97 -3.94 39.68
C SER A 236 -3.89 -2.90 39.94
N ASP A 237 -2.72 -3.06 39.28
CA ASP A 237 -1.57 -2.17 39.37
C ASP A 237 -1.01 -1.93 37.98
N LEU A 238 -1.05 -0.68 37.53
CA LEU A 238 -0.65 -0.29 36.19
C LEU A 238 0.87 -0.47 35.96
N ASP A 239 1.70 -0.24 36.97
CA ASP A 239 3.16 -0.35 36.84
C ASP A 239 3.60 -1.81 36.68
N THR A 240 2.95 -2.72 37.36
CA THR A 240 3.15 -4.16 37.18
C THR A 240 2.58 -4.62 35.84
N TYR A 241 1.39 -4.16 35.46
CA TYR A 241 0.74 -4.52 34.18
C TYR A 241 1.58 -4.12 32.95
N ARG A 242 2.22 -2.95 33.01
CA ARG A 242 3.11 -2.48 31.91
C ARG A 242 4.32 -3.37 31.66
N ARG A 243 4.70 -4.22 32.59
CA ARG A 243 5.76 -5.21 32.37
C ARG A 243 5.30 -6.37 31.50
N PHE A 244 3.99 -6.50 31.27
CA PHE A 244 3.37 -7.55 30.46
C PHE A 244 2.71 -6.99 29.21
N VAL A 245 2.16 -5.77 29.27
CA VAL A 245 1.52 -5.10 28.12
C VAL A 245 1.90 -3.63 28.13
N ASP A 246 2.54 -3.17 27.07
CA ASP A 246 2.92 -1.76 26.91
C ASP A 246 1.73 -0.92 26.44
N LEU A 247 1.05 -0.27 27.39
CA LEU A 247 -0.06 0.64 27.12
C LEU A 247 0.46 2.04 26.79
N ARG A 248 0.46 2.38 25.52
CA ARG A 248 1.00 3.65 25.01
C ARG A 248 0.15 4.23 23.88
N HIS A 249 0.31 5.52 23.59
CA HIS A 249 -0.22 6.14 22.40
C HIS A 249 0.66 5.82 21.17
N ARG A 250 0.05 5.57 20.02
CA ARG A 250 0.79 5.26 18.79
C ARG A 250 1.60 6.44 18.23
N THR A 251 1.13 7.68 18.43
CA THR A 251 1.69 8.87 17.77
C THR A 251 3.01 9.35 18.40
N ASP A 252 3.12 9.27 19.71
CA ASP A 252 4.25 9.82 20.48
C ASP A 252 4.87 8.80 21.46
N SER A 253 4.32 7.57 21.48
CA SER A 253 4.70 6.50 22.42
C SER A 253 4.58 6.93 23.89
N ALA A 254 3.74 7.94 24.19
CA ALA A 254 3.51 8.37 25.54
C ALA A 254 2.74 7.30 26.32
N PRO A 255 3.16 6.99 27.55
CA PRO A 255 2.47 6.02 28.39
C PRO A 255 1.10 6.56 28.83
N VAL A 256 0.10 5.70 28.79
CA VAL A 256 -1.28 6.03 29.15
C VAL A 256 -1.51 5.85 30.65
N SER A 257 -2.24 6.77 31.27
CA SER A 257 -2.65 6.64 32.67
C SER A 257 -4.00 5.93 32.77
N LEU A 258 -4.15 5.02 33.73
CA LEU A 258 -5.39 4.31 34.00
C LEU A 258 -6.25 5.14 34.99
N PRO A 259 -7.40 5.66 34.55
CA PRO A 259 -8.29 6.42 35.43
C PRO A 259 -9.16 5.47 36.27
N ASP A 260 -9.59 5.97 37.44
CA ASP A 260 -10.55 5.22 38.30
C ASP A 260 -11.98 5.25 37.77
N ASN A 261 -12.29 6.20 36.85
CA ASN A 261 -13.62 6.38 36.27
C ASN A 261 -13.50 6.51 34.75
N GLY A 262 -13.71 5.43 34.07
CA GLY A 262 -13.63 5.36 32.61
C GLY A 262 -12.79 4.17 32.15
N VAL A 263 -12.85 3.92 30.85
CA VAL A 263 -12.20 2.78 30.20
C VAL A 263 -11.23 3.26 29.14
N ILE A 264 -10.17 2.51 28.94
CA ILE A 264 -9.22 2.68 27.84
C ILE A 264 -9.58 1.67 26.76
N ILE A 265 -9.71 2.11 25.54
CA ILE A 265 -10.02 1.25 24.39
C ILE A 265 -8.90 1.26 23.35
N THR A 266 -8.82 0.21 22.56
CA THR A 266 -7.84 0.12 21.47
C THR A 266 -8.23 1.01 20.30
N GLU A 267 -7.22 1.56 19.58
CA GLU A 267 -7.42 2.54 18.48
C GLU A 267 -8.35 2.01 17.39
N LYS A 268 -8.22 0.74 17.00
CA LYS A 268 -9.11 0.16 16.00
C LYS A 268 -10.55 0.04 16.48
N LEU A 269 -10.76 -0.31 17.74
CA LEU A 269 -12.09 -0.34 18.32
C LEU A 269 -12.72 1.06 18.36
N ALA A 270 -11.93 2.09 18.72
CA ALA A 270 -12.39 3.47 18.71
C ALA A 270 -12.80 3.92 17.29
N GLU A 271 -12.01 3.58 16.26
CA GLU A 271 -12.35 3.83 14.85
C GLU A 271 -13.67 3.17 14.43
N LEU A 272 -13.87 1.87 14.79
CA LEU A 272 -15.06 1.10 14.43
C LEU A 272 -16.33 1.59 15.13
N LEU A 273 -16.18 2.05 16.38
CA LEU A 273 -17.28 2.61 17.18
C LEU A 273 -17.56 4.07 16.83
N GLU A 274 -16.71 4.72 16.02
CA GLU A 274 -16.72 6.17 15.81
C GLU A 274 -16.74 6.94 17.14
N ALA A 275 -15.92 6.47 18.13
CA ALA A 275 -15.88 6.99 19.48
C ALA A 275 -14.57 7.70 19.77
N ASP A 276 -14.65 8.91 20.33
CA ASP A 276 -13.52 9.70 20.78
C ASP A 276 -13.42 9.69 22.32
N VAL A 277 -12.29 10.21 22.84
CA VAL A 277 -12.10 10.37 24.30
C VAL A 277 -13.19 11.30 24.85
N GLY A 278 -13.91 10.79 25.85
CA GLY A 278 -15.05 11.47 26.48
C GLY A 278 -16.42 10.93 26.07
N ASP A 279 -16.49 10.11 25.02
CA ASP A 279 -17.74 9.50 24.57
C ASP A 279 -18.16 8.33 25.48
N ALA A 280 -19.48 8.09 25.54
CA ALA A 280 -20.05 6.97 26.25
C ALA A 280 -20.20 5.77 25.31
N ILE A 281 -19.71 4.60 25.73
CA ILE A 281 -19.86 3.34 25.03
C ILE A 281 -20.62 2.36 25.89
N THR A 282 -21.29 1.40 25.27
CA THR A 282 -21.98 0.33 25.94
C THR A 282 -21.12 -0.93 25.94
N LEU A 283 -20.90 -1.50 27.12
CA LEU A 283 -20.26 -2.79 27.32
C LEU A 283 -21.37 -3.82 27.64
N ASP A 284 -21.53 -4.83 26.80
CA ASP A 284 -22.59 -5.85 26.91
C ASP A 284 -21.96 -7.23 27.07
N GLY A 285 -21.95 -7.72 28.31
CA GLY A 285 -21.45 -9.02 28.71
C GLY A 285 -22.49 -9.69 29.63
N ASP A 286 -22.07 -10.19 30.76
CA ASP A 286 -23.00 -10.74 31.78
C ASP A 286 -24.00 -9.67 32.26
N LYS A 287 -23.59 -8.40 32.20
CA LYS A 287 -24.40 -7.24 32.52
C LYS A 287 -24.09 -6.13 31.54
N ARG A 288 -25.15 -5.49 31.04
CA ARG A 288 -25.01 -4.32 30.15
C ARG A 288 -24.78 -3.06 30.97
N VAL A 289 -23.67 -2.35 30.69
CA VAL A 289 -23.26 -1.13 31.39
C VAL A 289 -22.79 -0.07 30.39
N GLU A 290 -22.90 1.21 30.78
CA GLU A 290 -22.33 2.32 30.03
C GLU A 290 -21.02 2.74 30.69
N ALA A 291 -19.98 2.94 29.86
CA ALA A 291 -18.66 3.41 30.30
C ALA A 291 -18.21 4.60 29.42
N VAL A 292 -17.45 5.51 30.02
CA VAL A 292 -16.86 6.65 29.28
C VAL A 292 -15.47 6.28 28.81
N VAL A 293 -15.16 6.54 27.54
CA VAL A 293 -13.82 6.39 26.98
C VAL A 293 -12.90 7.44 27.59
N ALA A 294 -11.97 7.00 28.41
CA ALA A 294 -11.01 7.88 29.07
C ALA A 294 -9.74 8.10 28.24
N ASP A 295 -9.31 7.09 27.49
CA ASP A 295 -8.14 7.16 26.61
C ASP A 295 -8.17 6.08 25.53
N ILE A 296 -7.30 6.22 24.50
CA ILE A 296 -7.20 5.32 23.36
C ILE A 296 -5.75 4.89 23.18
N VAL A 297 -5.51 3.56 23.13
CA VAL A 297 -4.17 2.97 23.09
C VAL A 297 -3.84 2.30 21.76
N GLU A 298 -2.54 2.28 21.44
CA GLU A 298 -1.98 1.53 20.32
C GLU A 298 -2.22 0.03 20.49
N ASN A 299 -2.83 -0.62 19.49
CA ASN A 299 -2.98 -2.06 19.43
C ASN A 299 -3.26 -2.50 18.00
N TYR A 300 -2.76 -3.65 17.58
CA TYR A 300 -2.83 -4.10 16.19
C TYR A 300 -3.64 -5.37 15.97
N ALA A 301 -3.80 -6.21 17.00
CA ALA A 301 -4.53 -7.47 16.90
C ALA A 301 -5.57 -7.57 18.00
N TYR A 302 -6.79 -7.91 17.64
CA TYR A 302 -7.97 -7.95 18.51
C TYR A 302 -8.33 -6.59 19.11
N HIS A 303 -9.45 -6.55 19.80
CA HIS A 303 -9.93 -5.36 20.51
C HIS A 303 -9.84 -5.59 22.00
N TYR A 304 -9.39 -4.56 22.72
CA TYR A 304 -9.30 -4.60 24.16
C TYR A 304 -9.94 -3.38 24.79
N VAL A 305 -10.56 -3.62 25.96
CA VAL A 305 -11.07 -2.60 26.87
C VAL A 305 -10.32 -2.79 28.19
N TYR A 306 -9.57 -1.81 28.61
CA TYR A 306 -8.81 -1.83 29.87
C TYR A 306 -9.46 -0.89 30.89
N LEU A 307 -9.58 -1.35 32.12
CA LEU A 307 -10.12 -0.56 33.22
C LEU A 307 -9.51 -0.98 34.56
N SER A 308 -9.55 -0.09 35.54
CA SER A 308 -9.12 -0.40 36.90
C SER A 308 -10.13 -1.33 37.61
N GLU A 309 -9.69 -2.07 38.60
CA GLU A 309 -10.59 -2.85 39.44
C GLU A 309 -11.68 -2.00 40.11
N ALA A 310 -11.33 -0.77 40.49
CA ALA A 310 -12.27 0.19 41.09
C ALA A 310 -13.34 0.59 40.05
N CYS A 311 -12.94 0.85 38.83
CA CYS A 311 -13.87 1.16 37.73
C CYS A 311 -14.77 -0.07 37.42
N TYR A 312 -14.19 -1.27 37.37
CA TYR A 312 -14.96 -2.49 37.15
C TYR A 312 -16.04 -2.68 38.23
N GLN A 313 -15.65 -2.54 39.50
CA GLN A 313 -16.59 -2.68 40.61
C GLN A 313 -17.69 -1.60 40.58
N ALA A 314 -17.35 -0.38 40.18
CA ALA A 314 -18.33 0.70 40.03
C ALA A 314 -19.33 0.43 38.91
N LEU A 315 -18.90 -0.13 37.77
CA LEU A 315 -19.75 -0.40 36.62
C LEU A 315 -20.58 -1.69 36.80
N PHE A 316 -19.95 -2.78 37.21
CA PHE A 316 -20.60 -4.11 37.27
C PHE A 316 -21.22 -4.40 38.63
N GLY A 317 -20.79 -3.74 39.70
CA GLY A 317 -21.30 -3.89 41.07
C GLY A 317 -20.69 -5.06 41.86
N THR A 318 -19.74 -5.78 41.27
CA THR A 318 -19.01 -6.89 41.89
C THR A 318 -17.51 -6.70 41.68
N ALA A 319 -16.68 -7.26 42.55
CA ALA A 319 -15.25 -7.31 42.31
C ALA A 319 -14.94 -8.25 41.12
N PRO A 320 -13.93 -7.97 40.29
CA PRO A 320 -13.52 -8.89 39.25
C PRO A 320 -12.95 -10.18 39.87
N GLU A 321 -13.32 -11.33 39.31
CA GLU A 321 -12.75 -12.60 39.67
C GLU A 321 -11.60 -12.97 38.75
N ASP A 322 -10.43 -13.21 39.31
CA ASP A 322 -9.25 -13.57 38.53
C ASP A 322 -9.48 -14.91 37.81
N ASN A 323 -9.28 -14.86 36.48
CA ASN A 323 -9.48 -16.02 35.61
C ASN A 323 -8.42 -16.13 34.48
N VAL A 324 -7.41 -15.28 34.49
CA VAL A 324 -6.30 -15.35 33.58
C VAL A 324 -4.98 -15.04 34.27
N ILE A 325 -3.93 -15.77 33.89
CA ILE A 325 -2.56 -15.52 34.38
C ILE A 325 -1.69 -15.29 33.16
N LEU A 326 -0.96 -14.16 33.12
CA LEU A 326 0.03 -13.87 32.13
C LEU A 326 1.40 -14.33 32.68
N LEU A 327 2.17 -15.02 31.82
CA LEU A 327 3.45 -15.61 32.19
C LEU A 327 4.56 -15.00 31.32
N ALA A 328 5.66 -14.62 31.94
CA ALA A 328 6.90 -14.29 31.23
C ALA A 328 7.98 -15.29 31.70
N TYR A 329 8.62 -15.94 30.72
CA TYR A 329 9.72 -16.85 30.96
C TYR A 329 11.04 -16.11 31.18
N ARG A 330 12.00 -16.81 31.80
CA ARG A 330 13.39 -16.34 31.83
C ARG A 330 14.01 -16.46 30.45
N GLU A 331 14.94 -15.59 30.13
CA GLU A 331 15.62 -15.54 28.82
C GLU A 331 16.36 -16.86 28.47
N ASP A 332 16.79 -17.63 29.49
CA ASP A 332 17.50 -18.90 29.33
C ASP A 332 16.57 -20.13 29.26
N THR A 333 15.26 -19.94 29.26
CA THR A 333 14.29 -21.04 29.20
C THR A 333 14.22 -21.60 27.75
N SER A 334 14.51 -22.89 27.62
CA SER A 334 14.39 -23.59 26.34
C SER A 334 12.94 -23.95 26.00
N ALA A 335 12.63 -24.18 24.72
CA ALA A 335 11.30 -24.61 24.28
C ALA A 335 10.83 -25.91 24.98
N ALA A 336 11.71 -26.87 25.20
CA ALA A 336 11.36 -28.10 25.94
C ALA A 336 10.99 -27.84 27.38
N GLN A 337 11.57 -26.84 28.04
CA GLN A 337 11.24 -26.44 29.40
C GLN A 337 9.92 -25.68 29.44
N SER A 338 9.66 -24.79 28.50
CA SER A 338 8.35 -24.11 28.41
C SER A 338 7.22 -25.12 28.11
N ASP A 339 7.46 -26.13 27.28
CA ASP A 339 6.50 -27.21 27.02
C ASP A 339 6.23 -28.06 28.27
N ALA A 340 7.26 -28.31 29.09
CA ALA A 340 7.09 -29.00 30.36
C ALA A 340 6.22 -28.19 31.34
N VAL A 341 6.46 -26.88 31.48
CA VAL A 341 5.63 -25.95 32.27
C VAL A 341 4.18 -25.95 31.78
N SER A 342 3.98 -25.90 30.48
CA SER A 342 2.63 -25.97 29.89
C SER A 342 1.93 -27.29 30.24
N ALA A 343 2.63 -28.42 30.08
CA ALA A 343 2.07 -29.75 30.39
C ALA A 343 1.73 -29.92 31.88
N GLU A 344 2.59 -29.42 32.76
CA GLU A 344 2.37 -29.47 34.21
C GLU A 344 1.21 -28.58 34.66
N LEU A 345 1.13 -27.32 34.12
CA LEU A 345 -0.01 -26.44 34.41
C LEU A 345 -1.33 -26.99 33.87
N MET A 346 -1.34 -27.53 32.65
CA MET A 346 -2.54 -28.14 32.07
C MET A 346 -2.99 -29.43 32.76
N ALA A 347 -2.17 -30.01 33.62
CA ALA A 347 -2.54 -31.16 34.45
C ALA A 347 -3.25 -30.75 35.75
N LEU A 348 -3.29 -29.46 36.09
CA LEU A 348 -3.99 -28.94 37.29
C LEU A 348 -5.48 -28.68 36.95
N ASP A 349 -6.36 -29.10 37.84
CA ASP A 349 -7.82 -29.05 37.62
C ASP A 349 -8.36 -27.62 37.45
N ALA A 350 -7.68 -26.61 38.00
CA ALA A 350 -8.08 -25.22 37.89
C ALA A 350 -7.69 -24.59 36.51
N VAL A 351 -6.90 -25.27 35.67
CA VAL A 351 -6.41 -24.72 34.42
C VAL A 351 -7.27 -25.20 33.23
N THR A 352 -7.91 -24.28 32.54
CA THR A 352 -8.78 -24.59 31.39
C THR A 352 -8.07 -24.44 30.03
N SER A 353 -7.08 -23.58 29.96
CA SER A 353 -6.38 -23.30 28.69
C SER A 353 -4.97 -22.80 28.93
N TYR A 354 -4.11 -23.07 27.96
CA TYR A 354 -2.76 -22.52 27.89
C TYR A 354 -2.49 -22.04 26.47
N SER A 355 -2.11 -20.78 26.31
CA SER A 355 -1.87 -20.19 25.02
C SER A 355 -0.52 -19.48 24.96
N TYR A 356 0.36 -19.95 24.08
CA TYR A 356 1.63 -19.27 23.79
C TYR A 356 1.42 -18.08 22.87
N ILE A 357 2.06 -16.97 23.19
CA ILE A 357 2.10 -15.80 22.28
C ILE A 357 2.82 -16.13 20.98
N ALA A 358 3.87 -16.95 21.02
CA ALA A 358 4.54 -17.43 19.81
C ALA A 358 3.59 -18.19 18.87
N THR A 359 2.72 -19.08 19.39
CA THR A 359 1.73 -19.79 18.57
C THR A 359 0.70 -18.84 17.98
N LEU A 360 0.28 -17.82 18.74
CA LEU A 360 -0.62 -16.79 18.24
C LEU A 360 0.05 -15.97 17.12
N ARG A 361 1.29 -15.55 17.32
CA ARG A 361 2.12 -14.87 16.29
C ARG A 361 2.25 -15.72 15.02
N ASP A 362 2.54 -17.02 15.16
CA ASP A 362 2.67 -17.94 14.02
C ASP A 362 1.34 -18.07 13.26
N SER A 363 0.23 -18.13 13.97
CA SER A 363 -1.12 -18.16 13.38
C SER A 363 -1.41 -16.88 12.58
N PHE A 364 -1.07 -15.72 13.13
CA PHE A 364 -1.15 -14.44 12.41
C PHE A 364 -0.21 -14.41 11.21
N THR A 365 1.05 -14.83 11.38
CA THR A 365 2.02 -14.90 10.28
C THR A 365 1.50 -15.76 9.14
N ASN A 366 1.01 -16.95 9.44
CA ASN A 366 0.45 -17.85 8.45
C ASN A 366 -0.77 -17.23 7.74
N SER A 367 -1.64 -16.54 8.47
CA SER A 367 -2.79 -15.83 7.89
C SER A 367 -2.36 -14.70 6.95
N MET A 368 -1.27 -14.02 7.26
CA MET A 368 -0.75 -12.91 6.46
C MET A 368 0.02 -13.34 5.22
N VAL A 369 0.61 -14.53 5.20
CA VAL A 369 1.32 -15.08 4.03
C VAL A 369 0.41 -15.10 2.78
N ALA A 370 -0.86 -15.44 2.95
CA ALA A 370 -1.81 -15.43 1.84
C ALA A 370 -2.03 -14.02 1.26
N ILE A 371 -2.11 -13.01 2.13
CA ILE A 371 -2.25 -11.61 1.73
C ILE A 371 -0.96 -11.12 1.06
N ASP A 372 0.20 -11.55 1.57
CA ASP A 372 1.51 -11.19 1.02
C ASP A 372 1.68 -11.63 -0.43
N TYR A 373 1.25 -12.83 -0.80
CA TYR A 373 1.24 -13.25 -2.21
C TYR A 373 0.43 -12.31 -3.11
N ALA A 374 -0.72 -11.82 -2.64
CA ALA A 374 -1.51 -10.86 -3.39
C ALA A 374 -0.77 -9.52 -3.56
N VAL A 375 -0.12 -9.06 -2.50
CA VAL A 375 0.66 -7.80 -2.52
C VAL A 375 1.87 -7.92 -3.45
N VAL A 376 2.61 -9.02 -3.42
CA VAL A 376 3.73 -9.29 -4.34
C VAL A 376 3.28 -9.26 -5.79
N ILE A 377 2.12 -9.85 -6.12
CA ILE A 377 1.55 -9.79 -7.47
C ILE A 377 1.25 -8.34 -7.86
N ILE A 378 0.68 -7.54 -6.97
CA ILE A 378 0.39 -6.13 -7.21
C ILE A 378 1.69 -5.36 -7.48
N ILE A 379 2.73 -5.59 -6.70
CA ILE A 379 4.06 -4.97 -6.89
C ILE A 379 4.63 -5.35 -8.26
N MET A 380 4.57 -6.63 -8.65
CA MET A 380 5.05 -7.09 -9.96
C MET A 380 4.25 -6.46 -11.11
N ALA A 381 2.93 -6.39 -10.99
CA ALA A 381 2.07 -5.76 -11.97
C ALA A 381 2.37 -4.25 -12.11
N ALA A 382 2.56 -3.56 -10.99
CA ALA A 382 2.95 -2.16 -10.96
C ALA A 382 4.32 -1.92 -11.61
N ALA A 383 5.30 -2.80 -11.34
CA ALA A 383 6.62 -2.77 -11.94
C ALA A 383 6.58 -2.99 -13.46
N ALA A 384 5.81 -3.97 -13.92
CA ALA A 384 5.60 -4.22 -15.35
C ALA A 384 4.91 -3.03 -16.04
N LEU A 385 3.89 -2.45 -15.41
CA LEU A 385 3.22 -1.25 -15.91
C LEU A 385 4.21 -0.08 -15.99
N ALA A 386 5.03 0.13 -14.95
CA ALA A 386 6.05 1.18 -14.93
C ALA A 386 7.02 1.05 -16.10
N PHE A 387 7.51 -0.16 -16.36
CA PHE A 387 8.42 -0.42 -17.48
C PHE A 387 7.75 -0.10 -18.83
N VAL A 388 6.53 -0.58 -19.07
CA VAL A 388 5.78 -0.36 -20.32
C VAL A 388 5.49 1.13 -20.52
N VAL A 389 5.04 1.83 -19.47
CA VAL A 389 4.75 3.28 -19.54
C VAL A 389 6.02 4.08 -19.85
N LEU A 390 7.11 3.81 -19.13
CA LEU A 390 8.41 4.46 -19.36
C LEU A 390 8.91 4.22 -20.79
N TYR A 391 8.82 2.98 -21.27
CA TYR A 391 9.22 2.63 -22.63
C TYR A 391 8.40 3.38 -23.67
N ASN A 392 7.07 3.42 -23.52
CA ASN A 392 6.19 4.14 -24.44
C ASN A 392 6.45 5.64 -24.45
N LEU A 393 6.59 6.25 -23.27
CA LEU A 393 6.85 7.69 -23.15
C LEU A 393 8.20 8.08 -23.76
N THR A 394 9.24 7.28 -23.52
CA THR A 394 10.57 7.49 -24.12
C THR A 394 10.52 7.31 -25.64
N ASN A 395 9.78 6.30 -26.11
CA ASN A 395 9.63 6.07 -27.55
C ASN A 395 8.90 7.22 -28.26
N ILE A 396 7.84 7.75 -27.69
CA ILE A 396 7.12 8.92 -28.19
C ILE A 396 8.07 10.13 -28.20
N ASN A 397 8.82 10.34 -27.10
CA ASN A 397 9.77 11.44 -26.99
C ASN A 397 10.82 11.43 -28.10
N ILE A 398 11.38 10.26 -28.41
CA ILE A 398 12.36 10.08 -29.50
C ILE A 398 11.71 10.35 -30.86
N THR A 399 10.54 9.76 -31.13
CA THR A 399 9.86 9.85 -32.41
C THR A 399 9.45 11.29 -32.73
N GLU A 400 8.99 12.05 -31.74
CA GLU A 400 8.65 13.48 -31.94
C GLU A 400 9.86 14.36 -32.24
N ARG A 401 11.08 13.94 -31.86
CA ARG A 401 12.32 14.69 -32.01
C ARG A 401 13.24 14.17 -33.09
N THR A 402 12.84 13.14 -33.81
CA THR A 402 13.70 12.51 -34.84
C THR A 402 14.29 13.55 -35.79
N ARG A 403 13.51 14.56 -36.19
CA ARG A 403 13.97 15.65 -37.07
C ARG A 403 14.97 16.59 -36.39
N GLU A 404 14.74 16.97 -35.12
CA GLU A 404 15.68 17.80 -34.34
C GLU A 404 17.01 17.07 -34.17
N LEU A 405 16.95 15.76 -33.90
CA LEU A 405 18.11 14.89 -33.72
C LEU A 405 18.88 14.71 -35.05
N ALA A 406 18.16 14.53 -36.14
CA ALA A 406 18.76 14.47 -37.48
C ALA A 406 19.49 15.78 -37.83
N THR A 407 18.90 16.94 -37.54
CA THR A 407 19.54 18.24 -37.72
C THR A 407 20.82 18.40 -36.91
N LEU A 408 20.83 17.95 -35.61
CA LEU A 408 22.03 17.97 -34.79
C LEU A 408 23.15 17.09 -35.37
N LYS A 409 22.81 15.90 -35.87
CA LYS A 409 23.76 14.99 -36.51
C LYS A 409 24.35 15.62 -37.81
N VAL A 410 23.53 16.28 -38.61
CA VAL A 410 24.00 16.98 -39.82
C VAL A 410 24.92 18.17 -39.49
N LEU A 411 24.69 18.84 -38.35
CA LEU A 411 25.56 19.89 -37.83
C LEU A 411 26.87 19.35 -37.22
N GLY A 412 27.13 18.04 -37.29
CA GLY A 412 28.38 17.41 -36.88
C GLY A 412 28.45 16.90 -35.47
N PHE A 413 27.31 16.85 -34.75
CA PHE A 413 27.25 16.22 -33.41
C PHE A 413 27.38 14.72 -33.53
N PHE A 414 28.23 14.11 -32.68
CA PHE A 414 28.40 12.67 -32.62
C PHE A 414 27.17 11.98 -32.01
N ASP A 415 27.01 10.69 -32.33
CA ASP A 415 25.89 9.87 -31.77
C ASP A 415 25.81 9.91 -30.26
N LYS A 416 26.97 9.93 -29.57
CA LYS A 416 27.04 10.02 -28.10
C LYS A 416 26.49 11.36 -27.57
N GLU A 417 26.77 12.46 -28.25
CA GLU A 417 26.33 13.80 -27.84
C GLU A 417 24.83 13.99 -28.07
N THR A 418 24.33 13.49 -29.19
CA THR A 418 22.91 13.52 -29.55
C THR A 418 22.11 12.66 -28.58
N THR A 419 22.63 11.47 -28.21
CA THR A 419 22.03 10.60 -27.23
C THR A 419 22.05 11.22 -25.83
N ALA A 420 23.17 11.82 -25.43
CA ALA A 420 23.28 12.51 -24.13
C ALA A 420 22.28 13.68 -23.99
N TYR A 421 21.94 14.36 -25.10
CA TYR A 421 20.95 15.42 -25.11
C TYR A 421 19.55 14.90 -24.75
N VAL A 422 19.13 13.75 -25.31
CA VAL A 422 17.85 13.11 -25.00
C VAL A 422 17.83 12.57 -23.57
N TYR A 423 18.93 11.94 -23.13
CA TYR A 423 19.00 11.33 -21.80
C TYR A 423 18.92 12.34 -20.68
N ARG A 424 19.55 13.50 -20.82
CA ARG A 424 19.46 14.58 -19.82
C ARG A 424 18.01 14.98 -19.55
N GLU A 425 17.20 15.08 -20.61
CA GLU A 425 15.78 15.40 -20.44
C GLU A 425 15.02 14.26 -19.73
N ASN A 426 15.25 13.01 -20.15
CA ASN A 426 14.63 11.87 -19.51
C ASN A 426 15.00 11.75 -18.03
N VAL A 427 16.26 12.04 -17.66
CA VAL A 427 16.70 12.05 -16.25
C VAL A 427 15.90 13.07 -15.43
N PHE A 428 15.71 14.30 -15.96
CA PHE A 428 14.89 15.30 -15.26
C PHE A 428 13.44 14.87 -15.09
N LEU A 429 12.85 14.36 -16.18
CA LEU A 429 11.47 13.87 -16.15
C LEU A 429 11.31 12.73 -15.15
N THR A 430 12.31 11.85 -15.05
CA THR A 430 12.33 10.76 -14.07
C THR A 430 12.43 11.30 -12.64
N ILE A 431 13.31 12.27 -12.38
CA ILE A 431 13.45 12.88 -11.05
C ILE A 431 12.15 13.55 -10.61
N PHE A 432 11.55 14.40 -11.48
CA PHE A 432 10.26 15.02 -11.16
C PHE A 432 9.14 14.01 -11.00
N GLY A 433 9.14 12.96 -11.83
CA GLY A 433 8.19 11.85 -11.73
C GLY A 433 8.34 11.10 -10.41
N ILE A 434 9.58 10.77 -9.99
CA ILE A 434 9.84 10.12 -8.70
C ILE A 434 9.35 11.00 -7.54
N VAL A 435 9.71 12.28 -7.50
CA VAL A 435 9.29 13.18 -6.43
C VAL A 435 7.76 13.26 -6.34
N LEU A 436 7.08 13.42 -7.47
CA LEU A 436 5.62 13.40 -7.52
C LEU A 436 5.07 12.04 -7.07
N GLY A 437 5.70 10.95 -7.54
CA GLY A 437 5.30 9.58 -7.24
C GLY A 437 5.45 9.21 -5.77
N LEU A 438 6.51 9.67 -5.10
CA LEU A 438 6.69 9.46 -3.66
C LEU A 438 5.58 10.15 -2.85
N VAL A 439 5.20 11.37 -3.23
CA VAL A 439 4.11 12.11 -2.57
C VAL A 439 2.75 11.43 -2.82
N LEU A 440 2.44 11.12 -4.09
CA LEU A 440 1.21 10.43 -4.45
C LEU A 440 1.14 9.03 -3.86
N GLY A 441 2.27 8.31 -3.81
CA GLY A 441 2.39 6.98 -3.23
C GLY A 441 2.08 6.98 -1.73
N ARG A 442 2.57 7.98 -0.99
CA ARG A 442 2.22 8.15 0.42
C ARG A 442 0.71 8.35 0.62
N LEU A 443 0.10 9.22 -0.19
CA LEU A 443 -1.34 9.47 -0.10
C LEU A 443 -2.16 8.24 -0.48
N LEU A 444 -1.78 7.55 -1.55
CA LEU A 444 -2.44 6.34 -2.01
C LEU A 444 -2.29 5.19 -1.01
N HIS A 445 -1.10 5.03 -0.43
CA HIS A 445 -0.84 4.05 0.63
C HIS A 445 -1.73 4.31 1.86
N ALA A 446 -1.75 5.55 2.36
CA ALA A 446 -2.57 5.91 3.52
C ALA A 446 -4.07 5.63 3.28
N TRP A 447 -4.58 5.94 2.08
CA TRP A 447 -5.95 5.64 1.71
C TRP A 447 -6.21 4.14 1.59
N LEU A 448 -5.28 3.41 0.96
CA LEU A 448 -5.43 1.98 0.69
C LEU A 448 -5.40 1.15 1.99
N VAL A 449 -4.49 1.47 2.91
CA VAL A 449 -4.40 0.81 4.22
C VAL A 449 -5.75 0.87 4.94
N LEU A 450 -6.36 2.06 5.02
CA LEU A 450 -7.67 2.23 5.65
C LEU A 450 -8.80 1.48 4.94
N THR A 451 -8.68 1.28 3.62
CA THR A 451 -9.75 0.64 2.82
C THR A 451 -9.67 -0.89 2.84
N VAL A 452 -8.45 -1.44 2.94
CA VAL A 452 -8.19 -2.90 2.87
C VAL A 452 -8.16 -3.54 4.26
N GLU A 453 -8.02 -2.73 5.29
CA GLU A 453 -7.98 -3.17 6.68
C GLU A 453 -9.25 -3.91 7.08
N VAL A 454 -9.10 -5.03 7.80
CA VAL A 454 -10.21 -5.82 8.35
C VAL A 454 -10.52 -5.38 9.78
N ASP A 455 -11.76 -5.61 10.23
CA ASP A 455 -12.23 -5.10 11.52
C ASP A 455 -11.38 -5.59 12.71
N LEU A 456 -10.94 -6.84 12.66
CA LEU A 456 -10.21 -7.48 13.78
C LEU A 456 -8.76 -7.01 13.94
N VAL A 457 -8.18 -6.33 12.93
CA VAL A 457 -6.74 -6.06 12.85
C VAL A 457 -6.50 -4.64 12.35
N MET A 458 -5.62 -3.92 13.01
CA MET A 458 -5.13 -2.62 12.57
C MET A 458 -3.81 -2.76 11.80
N PHE A 459 -3.73 -2.26 10.58
CA PHE A 459 -2.48 -2.27 9.81
C PHE A 459 -1.56 -1.11 10.23
N GLY A 460 -0.26 -1.29 10.02
CA GLY A 460 0.70 -0.21 10.24
C GLY A 460 0.35 1.02 9.38
N ARG A 461 0.22 2.20 10.01
CA ARG A 461 -0.26 3.44 9.36
C ARG A 461 0.80 4.14 8.52
N THR A 462 2.06 3.76 8.64
CA THR A 462 3.18 4.44 7.96
C THR A 462 4.07 3.46 7.22
N ALA A 463 4.31 3.75 5.94
CA ALA A 463 5.31 3.02 5.19
C ALA A 463 6.72 3.40 5.67
N PRO A 464 7.63 2.44 5.87
CA PRO A 464 8.99 2.71 6.33
C PRO A 464 9.80 3.46 5.26
N PRO A 465 10.83 4.23 5.67
CA PRO A 465 11.63 5.03 4.74
C PRO A 465 12.27 4.24 3.61
N TYR A 466 12.65 2.99 3.85
CA TYR A 466 13.29 2.16 2.83
C TYR A 466 12.34 1.79 1.68
N ALA A 467 11.01 1.68 1.91
CA ALA A 467 10.04 1.44 0.85
C ALA A 467 10.05 2.56 -0.20
N TYR A 468 10.21 3.82 0.23
CA TYR A 468 10.36 4.97 -0.67
C TYR A 468 11.68 4.92 -1.44
N VAL A 469 12.79 4.55 -0.78
CA VAL A 469 14.09 4.42 -1.41
C VAL A 469 14.09 3.30 -2.44
N LEU A 470 13.49 2.15 -2.12
CA LEU A 470 13.40 1.00 -3.02
C LEU A 470 12.54 1.33 -4.25
N ALA A 471 11.39 1.98 -4.06
CA ALA A 471 10.54 2.41 -5.17
C ALA A 471 11.24 3.41 -6.09
N ALA A 472 11.96 4.38 -5.52
CA ALA A 472 12.78 5.32 -6.30
C ALA A 472 13.90 4.60 -7.07
N ALA A 473 14.61 3.67 -6.42
CA ALA A 473 15.69 2.89 -7.04
C ALA A 473 15.17 2.02 -8.20
N LEU A 474 14.04 1.34 -8.03
CA LEU A 474 13.40 0.55 -9.09
C LEU A 474 12.95 1.44 -10.26
N THR A 475 12.35 2.60 -9.99
CA THR A 475 11.96 3.54 -11.05
C THR A 475 13.18 4.04 -11.83
N VAL A 476 14.29 4.35 -11.15
CA VAL A 476 15.56 4.70 -11.80
C VAL A 476 16.09 3.53 -12.62
N ALA A 477 16.09 2.30 -12.10
CA ALA A 477 16.54 1.11 -12.81
C ALA A 477 15.73 0.89 -14.09
N PHE A 478 14.40 0.99 -14.03
CA PHE A 478 13.55 0.91 -15.23
C PHE A 478 13.83 2.04 -16.21
N SER A 479 14.03 3.27 -15.73
CA SER A 479 14.41 4.40 -16.58
C SER A 479 15.73 4.17 -17.30
N VAL A 480 16.73 3.59 -16.61
CA VAL A 480 18.03 3.22 -17.19
C VAL A 480 17.86 2.12 -18.24
N MET A 481 17.12 1.04 -17.93
CA MET A 481 16.85 -0.04 -18.90
C MET A 481 16.16 0.48 -20.16
N VAL A 482 15.16 1.33 -20.00
CA VAL A 482 14.45 1.95 -21.13
C VAL A 482 15.38 2.87 -21.93
N ASN A 483 16.23 3.65 -21.28
CA ASN A 483 17.21 4.49 -21.96
C ASN A 483 18.23 3.66 -22.75
N ILE A 484 18.67 2.50 -22.23
CA ILE A 484 19.54 1.58 -22.97
C ILE A 484 18.82 1.03 -24.20
N ALA A 485 17.57 0.58 -24.07
CA ALA A 485 16.76 0.14 -25.21
C ALA A 485 16.57 1.24 -26.25
N ALA A 486 16.34 2.47 -25.80
CA ALA A 486 16.20 3.66 -26.63
C ALA A 486 17.50 4.02 -27.38
N HIS A 487 18.67 3.76 -26.79
CA HIS A 487 19.97 4.00 -27.46
C HIS A 487 20.10 3.20 -28.76
N PHE A 488 19.75 1.94 -28.74
CA PHE A 488 19.80 1.09 -29.94
C PHE A 488 18.84 1.60 -31.04
N LYS A 489 17.72 2.19 -30.66
CA LYS A 489 16.77 2.79 -31.60
C LYS A 489 17.28 4.10 -32.17
N LEU A 490 17.88 4.97 -31.35
CA LEU A 490 18.47 6.24 -31.76
C LEU A 490 19.63 6.07 -32.78
N LYS A 491 20.41 4.99 -32.60
CA LYS A 491 21.52 4.66 -33.52
C LYS A 491 21.00 4.32 -34.93
N LYS A 492 19.79 3.77 -35.06
CA LYS A 492 19.17 3.39 -36.34
C LYS A 492 18.44 4.54 -37.06
N VAL A 493 18.43 5.77 -36.52
CA VAL A 493 17.79 6.93 -37.17
C VAL A 493 18.63 7.39 -38.37
N ASP A 494 18.10 7.20 -39.57
CA ASP A 494 18.69 7.67 -40.81
C ASP A 494 18.53 9.19 -40.97
N MET A 495 19.66 9.89 -41.14
CA MET A 495 19.72 11.36 -41.28
C MET A 495 19.05 11.84 -42.57
N VAL A 496 19.27 11.11 -43.65
CA VAL A 496 18.84 11.51 -45.01
C VAL A 496 17.33 11.32 -45.15
N GLU A 497 16.81 10.21 -44.69
CA GLU A 497 15.38 9.89 -44.74
C GLU A 497 14.56 10.80 -43.79
N SER A 498 15.12 11.11 -42.60
CA SER A 498 14.46 12.00 -41.63
C SER A 498 14.37 13.46 -42.08
N LEU A 499 15.20 13.89 -42.97
CA LEU A 499 15.19 15.24 -43.54
C LEU A 499 14.43 15.32 -44.87
N LYS A 500 14.39 14.21 -45.65
CA LYS A 500 13.69 14.13 -46.95
C LYS A 500 12.16 14.08 -46.84
N THR A 501 11.59 13.80 -45.70
CA THR A 501 10.12 13.69 -45.49
C THR A 501 9.37 15.03 -45.56
N VAL A 502 9.86 16.01 -46.30
CA VAL A 502 9.25 17.36 -46.51
C VAL A 502 9.09 17.73 -47.97
N GLU A 503 9.42 16.87 -48.91
CA GLU A 503 9.03 17.04 -50.29
C GLU A 503 7.81 16.22 -50.69
#